data_97a384f5300069303bd30365f9323ef2
#
_entry.id   97a384f5300069303bd30365f9323ef2
#
_cell.length_a   1.000
_cell.length_b   1.000
_cell.length_c   1.000
_cell.angle_alpha   90.00
_cell.angle_beta   90.00
_cell.angle_gamma   90.00
#
_symmetry.space_group_name_H-M   'P 1'
#
loop_
_entity.id
_entity.type
_entity.pdbx_description
1 polymer ?
#
loop_
_entity_poly.entity_id
_entity_poly.type
_entity_poly.pdbx_seq_one_letter_code
_entity_poly.pdbx_strand_id
1 'polypeptide(L)'
;MRLLESDDAGGIRLTKDLPSDKIPPYAILSHTWGPDEEEVSYKDLEDGKAVSKPGYNKIRFCADQAGRDGLKFFWMDTCCIDKSNSTELQEAINSMFRWYRGAAKCYAYLVDVSTPLYSADDTSVWESAFRASRWFTRGWTLQELIAPTSVEFFSREEVRLGDRTSLERIVHNVTGIPLKALRGSLLSDFSVHDRMAWIKQRNTTREEDMAYSLFGIFDVHLPLIYGEGKEKALERLREKIGKDDGCLADLRVTDSRHDKKRIEAAKGGLLKDSYCWVLSNVQFQQWHDGHDQRLLWIKGDPGKGKTMLLCGIIDELKKSTPTGLLSFFFCQATDSRVNNATAVLRGLIYLLVSQQPALISHVRRLYDHAGKKMFEDPNVWVVLCEIFTSILQDPGLRMTYLIIDALDECVTDLPQLLELITQTSCTSSPIKWIVSSRNWPDIEEQLEAATQKARLSLELNAESISTAVNAFIQ
;
A
#
# COMPACT_ATOMS: atom_id res chain seq x y z
N MET A 1 10.56 12.77 -11.12
CA MET A 1 9.22 13.19 -11.60
C MET A 1 9.19 14.68 -11.81
N ARG A 2 8.77 15.18 -12.99
CA ARG A 2 8.53 16.63 -13.21
C ARG A 2 7.07 16.96 -12.94
N LEU A 3 6.81 18.19 -12.49
CA LEU A 3 5.48 18.73 -12.25
C LEU A 3 5.30 20.03 -13.04
N LEU A 4 4.06 20.41 -13.28
CA LEU A 4 3.70 21.75 -13.68
C LEU A 4 3.45 22.58 -12.41
N GLU A 5 3.87 23.82 -12.43
CA GLU A 5 3.72 24.79 -11.33
C GLU A 5 2.99 26.02 -11.85
N SER A 6 1.90 26.41 -11.16
CA SER A 6 1.21 27.67 -11.42
C SER A 6 1.86 28.78 -10.60
N ASP A 7 2.11 29.93 -11.22
CA ASP A 7 2.51 31.15 -10.52
C ASP A 7 1.28 32.04 -10.21
N ASP A 8 1.48 33.03 -9.35
CA ASP A 8 0.42 33.97 -8.91
C ASP A 8 -0.13 34.85 -10.06
N ALA A 9 0.58 34.92 -11.19
CA ALA A 9 0.18 35.66 -12.39
C ALA A 9 -0.56 34.76 -13.41
N GLY A 10 -0.81 33.48 -13.08
CA GLY A 10 -1.44 32.49 -13.96
C GLY A 10 -0.49 31.89 -15.00
N GLY A 11 0.81 32.14 -14.89
CA GLY A 11 1.82 31.47 -15.70
C GLY A 11 2.01 30.02 -15.27
N ILE A 12 2.24 29.13 -16.25
CA ILE A 12 2.45 27.70 -16.02
C ILE A 12 3.86 27.35 -16.52
N ARG A 13 4.65 26.74 -15.64
CA ARG A 13 6.00 26.29 -15.96
C ARG A 13 6.24 24.85 -15.52
N LEU A 14 7.14 24.17 -16.24
CA LEU A 14 7.59 22.84 -15.88
C LEU A 14 8.71 22.93 -14.84
N THR A 15 8.64 22.12 -13.79
CA THR A 15 9.72 22.01 -12.80
C THR A 15 10.91 21.23 -13.38
N LYS A 16 12.06 21.33 -12.71
CA LYS A 16 13.13 20.34 -12.88
C LYS A 16 12.65 18.96 -12.38
N ASP A 17 13.38 17.93 -12.73
CA ASP A 17 13.10 16.59 -12.19
C ASP A 17 13.26 16.57 -10.67
N LEU A 18 12.21 16.13 -9.98
CA LEU A 18 12.12 16.10 -8.52
C LEU A 18 12.38 14.67 -8.02
N PRO A 19 13.31 14.48 -7.08
CA PRO A 19 13.51 13.21 -6.42
C PRO A 19 12.27 12.84 -5.58
N SER A 20 12.04 11.55 -5.38
CA SER A 20 10.79 11.03 -4.78
C SER A 20 10.50 11.54 -3.37
N ASP A 21 11.55 11.87 -2.60
CA ASP A 21 11.46 12.41 -1.23
C ASP A 21 11.17 13.93 -1.17
N LYS A 22 11.20 14.61 -2.32
CA LYS A 22 11.00 16.07 -2.43
C LYS A 22 9.81 16.47 -3.28
N ILE A 23 8.94 15.52 -3.61
CA ILE A 23 7.72 15.81 -4.37
C ILE A 23 6.71 16.52 -3.45
N PRO A 24 6.33 17.78 -3.77
CA PRO A 24 5.31 18.50 -3.00
C PRO A 24 3.91 17.89 -3.22
N PRO A 25 2.90 18.24 -2.42
CA PRO A 25 1.51 17.91 -2.72
C PRO A 25 1.11 18.44 -4.11
N TYR A 26 0.48 17.58 -4.93
CA TYR A 26 0.12 17.90 -6.31
C TYR A 26 -1.22 17.31 -6.71
N ALA A 27 -1.88 17.95 -7.68
CA ALA A 27 -3.01 17.37 -8.39
C ALA A 27 -2.52 16.56 -9.60
N ILE A 28 -3.33 15.63 -10.08
CA ILE A 28 -3.04 14.84 -11.27
C ILE A 28 -4.24 14.85 -12.21
N LEU A 29 -3.99 15.06 -13.51
CA LEU A 29 -5.02 15.01 -14.52
C LEU A 29 -5.15 13.59 -15.09
N SER A 30 -6.36 13.10 -15.12
CA SER A 30 -6.76 11.88 -15.85
C SER A 30 -7.64 12.28 -17.02
N HIS A 31 -7.24 11.96 -18.25
CA HIS A 31 -7.97 12.36 -19.42
C HIS A 31 -7.77 11.39 -20.60
N THR A 32 -8.64 11.47 -21.58
CA THR A 32 -8.43 10.78 -22.87
C THR A 32 -7.72 11.71 -23.85
N TRP A 33 -6.68 11.17 -24.54
CA TRP A 33 -5.95 11.94 -25.54
C TRP A 33 -6.82 12.22 -26.76
N GLY A 34 -6.67 13.41 -27.31
CA GLY A 34 -7.12 13.81 -28.63
C GLY A 34 -6.11 13.40 -29.71
N PRO A 35 -6.19 13.99 -30.89
CA PRO A 35 -5.14 13.91 -31.92
C PRO A 35 -3.79 14.38 -31.39
N ASP A 36 -2.70 13.69 -31.75
CA ASP A 36 -1.36 13.99 -31.25
C ASP A 36 -0.91 15.42 -31.54
N GLU A 37 -1.31 15.99 -32.67
CA GLU A 37 -1.03 17.38 -33.06
C GLU A 37 -1.74 18.42 -32.19
N GLU A 38 -2.85 18.06 -31.57
CA GLU A 38 -3.63 18.92 -30.67
C GLU A 38 -3.18 18.84 -29.22
N GLU A 39 -2.58 17.72 -28.79
CA GLU A 39 -2.09 17.55 -27.42
C GLU A 39 -0.78 18.33 -27.20
N VAL A 40 -0.63 18.87 -26.00
CA VAL A 40 0.61 19.55 -25.60
C VAL A 40 1.62 18.51 -25.14
N SER A 41 2.75 18.44 -25.84
CA SER A 41 3.87 17.57 -25.51
C SER A 41 4.87 18.27 -24.58
N TYR A 42 5.80 17.48 -24.01
CA TYR A 42 6.95 17.99 -23.27
C TYR A 42 7.72 19.04 -24.08
N LYS A 43 7.98 18.73 -25.36
CA LYS A 43 8.71 19.63 -26.27
C LYS A 43 7.96 20.93 -26.55
N ASP A 44 6.63 20.91 -26.63
CA ASP A 44 5.86 22.15 -26.85
C ASP A 44 5.98 23.11 -25.66
N LEU A 45 6.12 22.59 -24.43
CA LEU A 45 6.40 23.42 -23.25
C LEU A 45 7.81 24.00 -23.30
N GLU A 46 8.82 23.20 -23.65
CA GLU A 46 10.20 23.68 -23.78
C GLU A 46 10.35 24.74 -24.88
N ASP A 47 9.68 24.53 -26.00
CA ASP A 47 9.73 25.46 -27.16
C ASP A 47 8.83 26.70 -26.95
N GLY A 48 8.06 26.82 -25.88
CA GLY A 48 7.11 27.88 -25.62
C GLY A 48 5.88 27.89 -26.56
N LYS A 49 5.58 26.78 -27.24
CA LYS A 49 4.48 26.63 -28.20
C LYS A 49 3.19 26.06 -27.60
N ALA A 50 3.21 25.69 -26.34
CA ALA A 50 2.10 24.99 -25.68
C ALA A 50 0.76 25.75 -25.78
N VAL A 51 0.78 27.08 -25.57
CA VAL A 51 -0.43 27.93 -25.54
C VAL A 51 -1.20 27.93 -26.86
N SER A 52 -0.51 27.68 -27.99
CA SER A 52 -1.13 27.69 -29.32
C SER A 52 -1.94 26.39 -29.64
N LYS A 53 -1.80 25.34 -28.82
CA LYS A 53 -2.46 24.06 -29.03
C LYS A 53 -3.80 23.95 -28.28
N PRO A 54 -4.84 23.33 -28.89
CA PRO A 54 -6.12 23.10 -28.23
C PRO A 54 -6.00 22.36 -26.88
N GLY A 55 -5.06 21.40 -26.77
CA GLY A 55 -4.79 20.64 -25.55
C GLY A 55 -4.34 21.49 -24.36
N TYR A 56 -3.90 22.73 -24.59
CA TYR A 56 -3.54 23.65 -23.50
C TYR A 56 -4.73 23.99 -22.59
N ASN A 57 -5.97 23.89 -23.09
CA ASN A 57 -7.16 24.07 -22.27
C ASN A 57 -7.23 23.05 -21.12
N LYS A 58 -6.75 21.81 -21.34
CA LYS A 58 -6.70 20.78 -20.29
C LYS A 58 -5.68 21.13 -19.21
N ILE A 59 -4.54 21.73 -19.61
CA ILE A 59 -3.52 22.20 -18.68
C ILE A 59 -4.08 23.33 -17.82
N ARG A 60 -4.78 24.30 -18.45
CA ARG A 60 -5.40 25.43 -17.76
C ARG A 60 -6.49 24.94 -16.80
N PHE A 61 -7.38 24.06 -17.26
CA PHE A 61 -8.40 23.46 -16.40
C PHE A 61 -7.77 22.81 -15.15
N CYS A 62 -6.71 21.99 -15.34
CA CYS A 62 -6.05 21.34 -14.22
C CYS A 62 -5.40 22.32 -13.26
N ALA A 63 -4.77 23.38 -13.79
CA ALA A 63 -4.17 24.45 -13.01
C ALA A 63 -5.21 25.21 -12.18
N ASP A 64 -6.32 25.62 -12.81
CA ASP A 64 -7.41 26.36 -12.18
C ASP A 64 -8.06 25.52 -11.08
N GLN A 65 -8.33 24.24 -11.33
CA GLN A 65 -8.93 23.34 -10.35
C GLN A 65 -7.96 23.03 -9.20
N ALA A 66 -6.67 22.82 -9.48
CA ALA A 66 -5.64 22.66 -8.46
C ALA A 66 -5.56 23.90 -7.56
N GLY A 67 -5.59 25.10 -8.15
CA GLY A 67 -5.60 26.36 -7.40
C GLY A 67 -6.82 26.50 -6.48
N ARG A 68 -8.02 26.10 -6.93
CA ARG A 68 -9.24 26.05 -6.08
C ARG A 68 -9.09 25.11 -4.89
N ASP A 69 -8.35 24.00 -5.07
CA ASP A 69 -8.09 23.00 -4.02
C ASP A 69 -6.81 23.36 -3.19
N GLY A 70 -6.22 24.54 -3.39
CA GLY A 70 -5.04 25.01 -2.65
C GLY A 70 -3.74 24.32 -3.04
N LEU A 71 -3.68 23.70 -4.22
CA LEU A 71 -2.52 23.02 -4.76
C LEU A 71 -1.81 23.88 -5.80
N LYS A 72 -0.51 24.07 -5.62
CA LYS A 72 0.34 24.86 -6.53
C LYS A 72 0.91 24.02 -7.68
N PHE A 73 1.03 22.71 -7.46
CA PHE A 73 1.65 21.78 -8.38
C PHE A 73 0.63 20.80 -8.94
N PHE A 74 0.81 20.45 -10.21
CA PHE A 74 -0.03 19.44 -10.86
C PHE A 74 0.77 18.66 -11.91
N TRP A 75 0.23 17.53 -12.33
CA TRP A 75 0.88 16.60 -13.26
C TRP A 75 -0.06 16.17 -14.38
N MET A 76 0.51 16.00 -15.57
CA MET A 76 -0.19 15.52 -16.75
C MET A 76 0.77 14.69 -17.62
N ASP A 77 0.33 13.52 -18.05
CA ASP A 77 1.15 12.54 -18.76
C ASP A 77 1.62 12.96 -20.15
N THR A 78 0.89 13.86 -20.81
CA THR A 78 1.21 14.34 -22.16
C THR A 78 2.46 15.23 -22.17
N CYS A 79 2.64 16.07 -21.16
CA CYS A 79 3.66 17.13 -21.17
C CYS A 79 4.66 17.06 -20.01
N CYS A 80 4.43 16.28 -18.97
CA CYS A 80 5.39 16.07 -17.89
C CYS A 80 6.40 14.94 -18.15
N ILE A 81 6.19 14.14 -19.22
CA ILE A 81 7.07 13.02 -19.61
C ILE A 81 7.68 13.34 -20.98
N ASP A 82 9.02 13.28 -21.07
CA ASP A 82 9.68 13.26 -22.37
C ASP A 82 9.57 11.85 -22.99
N LYS A 83 8.56 11.67 -23.84
CA LYS A 83 8.29 10.39 -24.52
C LYS A 83 9.32 10.06 -25.62
N SER A 84 10.17 10.98 -26.00
CA SER A 84 11.27 10.75 -26.92
C SER A 84 12.46 10.06 -26.25
N ASN A 85 12.56 10.16 -24.92
CA ASN A 85 13.56 9.48 -24.10
C ASN A 85 13.02 8.13 -23.60
N SER A 86 13.53 7.05 -24.16
CA SER A 86 13.06 5.68 -23.84
C SER A 86 13.28 5.30 -22.38
N THR A 87 14.35 5.77 -21.75
CA THR A 87 14.65 5.51 -20.33
C THR A 87 13.63 6.20 -19.44
N GLU A 88 13.34 7.47 -19.72
CA GLU A 88 12.33 8.22 -18.96
C GLU A 88 10.94 7.64 -19.15
N LEU A 89 10.57 7.26 -20.38
CA LEU A 89 9.30 6.62 -20.65
C LEU A 89 9.15 5.31 -19.87
N GLN A 90 10.20 4.49 -19.80
CA GLN A 90 10.19 3.25 -19.02
C GLN A 90 10.03 3.51 -17.53
N GLU A 91 10.74 4.50 -16.99
CA GLU A 91 10.59 4.90 -15.59
C GLU A 91 9.18 5.41 -15.31
N ALA A 92 8.64 6.27 -16.18
CA ALA A 92 7.31 6.83 -16.04
C ALA A 92 6.24 5.74 -16.02
N ILE A 93 6.25 4.81 -16.96
CA ILE A 93 5.26 3.72 -17.04
C ILE A 93 5.33 2.81 -15.81
N ASN A 94 6.51 2.44 -15.34
CA ASN A 94 6.68 1.65 -14.12
C ASN A 94 6.33 2.42 -12.83
N SER A 95 6.31 3.75 -12.89
CA SER A 95 5.99 4.62 -11.74
C SER A 95 4.55 5.16 -11.76
N MET A 96 3.84 5.02 -12.88
CA MET A 96 2.54 5.64 -13.15
C MET A 96 1.54 5.43 -12.01
N PHE A 97 1.35 4.19 -11.58
CA PHE A 97 0.43 3.85 -10.49
C PHE A 97 0.82 4.55 -9.17
N ARG A 98 2.12 4.62 -8.85
CA ARG A 98 2.63 5.29 -7.65
C ARG A 98 2.39 6.80 -7.72
N TRP A 99 2.55 7.41 -8.91
CA TRP A 99 2.29 8.83 -9.10
C TRP A 99 0.81 9.16 -8.94
N TYR A 100 -0.09 8.34 -9.51
CA TYR A 100 -1.53 8.51 -9.29
C TYR A 100 -1.93 8.28 -7.82
N ARG A 101 -1.33 7.29 -7.14
CA ARG A 101 -1.58 7.03 -5.71
C ARG A 101 -1.08 8.16 -4.80
N GLY A 102 0.03 8.79 -5.14
CA GLY A 102 0.65 9.89 -4.37
C GLY A 102 0.01 11.25 -4.59
N ALA A 103 -0.87 11.39 -5.58
CA ALA A 103 -1.55 12.65 -5.85
C ALA A 103 -2.57 12.99 -4.74
N ALA A 104 -2.61 14.25 -4.32
CA ALA A 104 -3.60 14.75 -3.36
C ALA A 104 -5.00 14.74 -3.97
N LYS A 105 -5.12 15.03 -5.26
CA LYS A 105 -6.36 15.05 -6.05
C LYS A 105 -6.11 14.49 -7.44
N CYS A 106 -7.07 13.73 -7.96
CA CYS A 106 -7.10 13.29 -9.34
C CYS A 106 -8.36 13.84 -10.03
N TYR A 107 -8.16 14.61 -11.09
CA TYR A 107 -9.25 15.18 -11.87
C TYR A 107 -9.45 14.37 -13.16
N ALA A 108 -10.56 13.63 -13.23
CA ALA A 108 -10.94 12.89 -14.42
C ALA A 108 -11.76 13.81 -15.35
N TYR A 109 -11.12 14.29 -16.41
CA TYR A 109 -11.71 15.20 -17.39
C TYR A 109 -12.31 14.43 -18.55
N LEU A 110 -13.64 14.44 -18.65
CA LEU A 110 -14.42 13.67 -19.62
C LEU A 110 -14.84 14.55 -20.81
N VAL A 111 -14.02 14.58 -21.86
CA VAL A 111 -14.22 15.45 -23.04
C VAL A 111 -15.50 15.11 -23.84
N ASP A 112 -16.05 13.93 -23.65
CA ASP A 112 -17.24 13.39 -24.32
C ASP A 112 -18.49 13.41 -23.44
N VAL A 113 -18.41 13.99 -22.23
CA VAL A 113 -19.56 14.23 -21.35
C VAL A 113 -19.82 15.73 -21.30
N SER A 114 -21.01 16.14 -21.73
CA SER A 114 -21.43 17.55 -21.71
C SER A 114 -22.55 17.74 -20.68
N THR A 115 -22.48 18.83 -19.94
CA THR A 115 -23.55 19.26 -19.04
C THR A 115 -23.65 20.77 -18.98
N PRO A 116 -24.85 21.38 -19.07
CA PRO A 116 -25.02 22.81 -18.87
C PRO A 116 -24.59 23.22 -17.46
N LEU A 117 -24.02 24.41 -17.31
CA LEU A 117 -23.51 24.95 -16.05
C LEU A 117 -24.54 24.93 -14.90
N TYR A 118 -25.84 24.97 -15.23
CA TYR A 118 -26.92 25.00 -14.23
C TYR A 118 -27.58 23.66 -13.92
N SER A 119 -27.05 22.55 -14.48
CA SER A 119 -27.65 21.21 -14.38
C SER A 119 -26.71 20.19 -13.77
N ALA A 120 -25.68 20.60 -13.04
CA ALA A 120 -24.70 19.69 -12.42
C ALA A 120 -25.37 18.70 -11.44
N ASP A 121 -26.35 19.13 -10.70
CA ASP A 121 -27.07 18.32 -9.71
C ASP A 121 -28.13 17.40 -10.33
N ASP A 122 -28.52 17.64 -11.59
CA ASP A 122 -29.46 16.78 -12.32
C ASP A 122 -28.70 15.68 -13.08
N THR A 123 -28.52 14.56 -12.41
CA THR A 123 -27.80 13.40 -12.99
C THR A 123 -28.44 12.88 -14.27
N SER A 124 -29.75 13.08 -14.48
CA SER A 124 -30.46 12.60 -15.68
C SER A 124 -29.93 13.24 -16.97
N VAL A 125 -29.33 14.43 -16.88
CA VAL A 125 -28.81 15.19 -18.02
C VAL A 125 -27.52 14.59 -18.59
N TRP A 126 -26.64 14.12 -17.71
CA TRP A 126 -25.28 13.70 -18.11
C TRP A 126 -24.97 12.22 -17.83
N GLU A 127 -25.77 11.51 -17.01
CA GLU A 127 -25.47 10.13 -16.60
C GLU A 127 -25.32 9.17 -17.79
N SER A 128 -26.16 9.30 -18.81
CA SER A 128 -26.09 8.45 -20.01
C SER A 128 -24.78 8.65 -20.75
N ALA A 129 -24.35 9.91 -20.95
CA ALA A 129 -23.07 10.23 -21.56
C ALA A 129 -21.89 9.79 -20.69
N PHE A 130 -21.99 9.95 -19.37
CA PHE A 130 -20.99 9.49 -18.42
C PHE A 130 -20.77 7.98 -18.52
N ARG A 131 -21.86 7.18 -18.54
CA ARG A 131 -21.79 5.72 -18.68
C ARG A 131 -21.16 5.30 -20.01
N ALA A 132 -21.36 6.05 -21.07
CA ALA A 132 -20.86 5.79 -22.40
C ALA A 132 -19.48 6.41 -22.65
N SER A 133 -18.93 7.15 -21.71
CA SER A 133 -17.64 7.83 -21.90
C SER A 133 -16.51 6.87 -22.24
N ARG A 134 -15.77 7.22 -23.29
CA ARG A 134 -14.59 6.48 -23.73
C ARG A 134 -13.47 6.44 -22.68
N TRP A 135 -13.53 7.30 -21.66
CA TRP A 135 -12.60 7.26 -20.54
C TRP A 135 -12.64 5.89 -19.84
N PHE A 136 -13.81 5.30 -19.65
CA PHE A 136 -13.95 3.98 -19.04
C PHE A 136 -13.44 2.83 -19.92
N THR A 137 -13.23 3.07 -21.20
CA THR A 137 -12.76 2.05 -22.15
C THR A 137 -11.25 2.15 -22.46
N ARG A 138 -10.55 3.15 -21.93
CA ARG A 138 -9.09 3.29 -22.09
C ARG A 138 -8.35 2.41 -21.07
N GLY A 139 -7.26 1.74 -21.48
CA GLY A 139 -6.48 0.86 -20.61
C GLY A 139 -5.88 1.59 -19.43
N TRP A 140 -5.18 2.69 -19.67
CA TRP A 140 -4.45 3.46 -18.65
C TRP A 140 -5.36 4.06 -17.59
N THR A 141 -6.58 4.47 -17.93
CA THR A 141 -7.52 5.04 -16.96
C THR A 141 -7.96 4.05 -15.87
N LEU A 142 -7.65 2.76 -16.00
CA LEU A 142 -7.83 1.79 -14.92
C LEU A 142 -6.97 2.13 -13.71
N GLN A 143 -5.69 2.42 -13.91
CA GLN A 143 -4.80 2.86 -12.82
C GLN A 143 -5.23 4.21 -12.26
N GLU A 144 -5.63 5.12 -13.15
CA GLU A 144 -6.09 6.47 -12.83
C GLU A 144 -7.36 6.47 -11.99
N LEU A 145 -8.21 5.46 -12.15
CA LEU A 145 -9.41 5.26 -11.32
C LEU A 145 -9.10 4.65 -9.94
N ILE A 146 -8.20 3.66 -9.91
CA ILE A 146 -7.99 2.80 -8.73
C ILE A 146 -6.92 3.36 -7.78
N ALA A 147 -5.81 3.90 -8.34
CA ALA A 147 -4.66 4.29 -7.54
C ALA A 147 -4.90 5.51 -6.63
N PRO A 148 -5.55 6.61 -7.10
CA PRO A 148 -5.70 7.81 -6.28
C PRO A 148 -6.63 7.58 -5.07
N THR A 149 -6.38 8.31 -3.99
CA THR A 149 -7.30 8.36 -2.84
C THR A 149 -8.56 9.16 -3.16
N SER A 150 -8.44 10.23 -3.97
CA SER A 150 -9.53 11.10 -4.40
C SER A 150 -9.59 11.19 -5.91
N VAL A 151 -10.72 10.82 -6.52
CA VAL A 151 -10.98 10.98 -7.96
C VAL A 151 -12.26 11.78 -8.11
N GLU A 152 -12.18 12.90 -8.80
CA GLU A 152 -13.31 13.79 -9.10
C GLU A 152 -13.52 13.84 -10.62
N PHE A 153 -14.77 13.72 -11.06
CA PHE A 153 -15.16 13.68 -12.46
C PHE A 153 -15.68 15.04 -12.91
N PHE A 154 -15.21 15.48 -14.08
CA PHE A 154 -15.58 16.78 -14.68
C PHE A 154 -16.07 16.58 -16.11
N SER A 155 -17.07 17.37 -16.51
CA SER A 155 -17.55 17.42 -17.90
C SER A 155 -16.59 18.20 -18.80
N ARG A 156 -16.90 18.22 -20.10
CA ARG A 156 -16.18 19.05 -21.08
C ARG A 156 -16.23 20.55 -20.77
N GLU A 157 -17.31 21.00 -20.12
CA GLU A 157 -17.51 22.39 -19.68
C GLU A 157 -16.89 22.68 -18.33
N GLU A 158 -16.00 21.78 -17.82
CA GLU A 158 -15.31 21.92 -16.54
C GLU A 158 -16.22 21.89 -15.30
N VAL A 159 -17.45 21.37 -15.46
CA VAL A 159 -18.43 21.22 -14.38
C VAL A 159 -18.18 19.94 -13.63
N ARG A 160 -18.09 20.01 -12.31
CA ARG A 160 -17.92 18.82 -11.44
C ARG A 160 -19.20 17.97 -11.45
N LEU A 161 -19.08 16.72 -11.86
CA LEU A 161 -20.18 15.74 -11.94
C LEU A 161 -20.34 14.95 -10.64
N GLY A 162 -19.26 14.80 -9.88
CA GLY A 162 -19.21 14.02 -8.66
C GLY A 162 -17.82 13.46 -8.42
N ASP A 163 -17.70 12.57 -7.46
CA ASP A 163 -16.45 11.86 -7.16
C ASP A 163 -16.66 10.35 -7.16
N ARG A 164 -15.55 9.59 -7.05
CA ARG A 164 -15.58 8.13 -7.07
C ARG A 164 -16.50 7.54 -6.00
N THR A 165 -16.71 8.21 -4.87
CA THR A 165 -17.56 7.74 -3.78
C THR A 165 -19.03 8.01 -4.07
N SER A 166 -19.37 9.24 -4.50
CA SER A 166 -20.73 9.62 -4.84
C SER A 166 -21.26 8.87 -6.07
N LEU A 167 -20.38 8.55 -7.01
CA LEU A 167 -20.71 7.84 -8.26
C LEU A 167 -20.33 6.35 -8.25
N GLU A 168 -19.98 5.77 -7.09
CA GLU A 168 -19.42 4.42 -7.00
C GLU A 168 -20.29 3.34 -7.66
N ARG A 169 -21.63 3.43 -7.53
CA ARG A 169 -22.56 2.47 -8.15
C ARG A 169 -22.57 2.58 -9.66
N ILE A 170 -22.52 3.79 -10.19
CA ILE A 170 -22.49 4.04 -11.63
C ILE A 170 -21.16 3.50 -12.20
N VAL A 171 -20.05 3.85 -11.57
CA VAL A 171 -18.71 3.38 -11.94
C VAL A 171 -18.61 1.85 -11.85
N HIS A 172 -19.13 1.24 -10.79
CA HIS A 172 -19.20 -0.22 -10.66
C HIS A 172 -19.97 -0.87 -11.84
N ASN A 173 -21.16 -0.34 -12.15
CA ASN A 173 -21.99 -0.88 -13.22
C ASN A 173 -21.34 -0.76 -14.62
N VAL A 174 -20.58 0.31 -14.85
CA VAL A 174 -19.87 0.53 -16.13
C VAL A 174 -18.62 -0.33 -16.25
N THR A 175 -17.87 -0.48 -15.16
CA THR A 175 -16.52 -1.07 -15.21
C THR A 175 -16.45 -2.52 -14.72
N GLY A 176 -17.47 -3.00 -14.00
CA GLY A 176 -17.45 -4.29 -13.31
C GLY A 176 -16.50 -4.36 -12.10
N ILE A 177 -15.82 -3.26 -11.76
CA ILE A 177 -14.90 -3.22 -10.63
C ILE A 177 -15.68 -3.27 -9.32
N PRO A 178 -15.37 -4.19 -8.38
CA PRO A 178 -16.09 -4.31 -7.13
C PRO A 178 -16.08 -3.01 -6.30
N LEU A 179 -17.21 -2.70 -5.63
CA LEU A 179 -17.32 -1.50 -4.77
C LEU A 179 -16.21 -1.43 -3.71
N LYS A 180 -15.80 -2.58 -3.16
CA LYS A 180 -14.67 -2.64 -2.20
C LYS A 180 -13.37 -2.11 -2.81
N ALA A 181 -13.08 -2.44 -4.08
CA ALA A 181 -11.89 -1.94 -4.78
C ALA A 181 -11.99 -0.43 -5.04
N LEU A 182 -13.16 0.06 -5.47
CA LEU A 182 -13.42 1.49 -5.66
C LEU A 182 -13.31 2.29 -4.35
N ARG A 183 -13.60 1.67 -3.21
CA ARG A 183 -13.47 2.28 -1.86
C ARG A 183 -12.05 2.18 -1.29
N GLY A 184 -11.09 1.67 -2.05
CA GLY A 184 -9.68 1.64 -1.66
C GLY A 184 -9.25 0.43 -0.82
N SER A 185 -9.99 -0.72 -0.87
CA SER A 185 -9.48 -1.97 -0.30
C SER A 185 -8.16 -2.36 -0.95
N LEU A 186 -7.33 -3.12 -0.23
CA LEU A 186 -6.05 -3.59 -0.75
C LEU A 186 -6.26 -4.43 -2.03
N LEU A 187 -5.45 -4.18 -3.04
CA LEU A 187 -5.53 -4.93 -4.30
C LEU A 187 -5.22 -6.43 -4.11
N SER A 188 -4.45 -6.77 -3.08
CA SER A 188 -4.19 -8.15 -2.66
C SER A 188 -5.43 -8.89 -2.13
N ASP A 189 -6.50 -8.19 -1.77
CA ASP A 189 -7.76 -8.80 -1.34
C ASP A 189 -8.57 -9.38 -2.52
N PHE A 190 -8.14 -9.08 -3.76
CA PHE A 190 -8.76 -9.54 -5.00
C PHE A 190 -7.84 -10.54 -5.71
N SER A 191 -8.42 -11.63 -6.22
CA SER A 191 -7.64 -12.63 -6.94
C SER A 191 -6.97 -12.05 -8.19
N VAL A 192 -5.90 -12.71 -8.66
CA VAL A 192 -5.26 -12.36 -9.95
C VAL A 192 -6.29 -12.36 -11.08
N HIS A 193 -7.20 -13.34 -11.08
CA HIS A 193 -8.27 -13.45 -12.09
C HIS A 193 -9.19 -12.23 -12.08
N ASP A 194 -9.63 -11.78 -10.90
CA ASP A 194 -10.51 -10.61 -10.78
C ASP A 194 -9.83 -9.35 -11.29
N ARG A 195 -8.59 -9.10 -10.83
CA ARG A 195 -7.80 -7.93 -11.26
C ARG A 195 -7.52 -7.94 -12.77
N MET A 196 -7.24 -9.11 -13.35
CA MET A 196 -7.10 -9.27 -14.80
C MET A 196 -8.42 -9.05 -15.56
N ALA A 197 -9.57 -9.28 -14.92
CA ALA A 197 -10.86 -9.03 -15.53
C ALA A 197 -11.17 -7.53 -15.69
N TRP A 198 -10.62 -6.65 -14.85
CA TRP A 198 -10.89 -5.20 -14.88
C TRP A 198 -10.40 -4.50 -16.14
N ILE A 199 -9.46 -5.12 -16.89
CA ILE A 199 -8.94 -4.58 -18.15
C ILE A 199 -9.71 -5.10 -19.38
N LYS A 200 -10.54 -6.15 -19.27
CA LYS A 200 -11.13 -6.87 -20.41
C LYS A 200 -11.96 -5.99 -21.36
N GLN A 201 -12.64 -4.97 -20.81
CA GLN A 201 -13.48 -4.05 -21.58
C GLN A 201 -12.74 -2.78 -22.02
N ARG A 202 -11.41 -2.74 -21.86
CA ARG A 202 -10.60 -1.58 -22.15
C ARG A 202 -9.72 -1.82 -23.37
N ASN A 203 -9.31 -0.74 -24.00
CA ASN A 203 -8.48 -0.74 -25.20
C ASN A 203 -7.30 0.21 -25.02
N THR A 204 -6.20 -0.07 -25.70
CA THR A 204 -5.01 0.76 -25.74
C THR A 204 -4.60 1.05 -27.18
N THR A 205 -3.95 2.18 -27.40
CA THR A 205 -3.44 2.56 -28.73
C THR A 205 -2.29 1.65 -29.17
N ARG A 206 -1.39 1.32 -28.22
CA ARG A 206 -0.35 0.31 -28.40
C ARG A 206 -0.83 -0.98 -27.78
N GLU A 207 -0.65 -2.09 -28.45
CA GLU A 207 -1.15 -3.40 -28.00
C GLU A 207 -0.55 -3.84 -26.69
N GLU A 208 0.75 -3.58 -26.48
CA GLU A 208 1.50 -3.96 -25.29
C GLU A 208 1.03 -3.20 -24.04
N ASP A 209 0.47 -2.00 -24.22
CA ASP A 209 -0.05 -1.18 -23.12
C ASP A 209 -1.21 -1.87 -22.38
N MET A 210 -1.86 -2.87 -22.99
CA MET A 210 -2.80 -3.73 -22.29
C MET A 210 -2.16 -4.46 -21.10
N ALA A 211 -0.90 -4.87 -21.23
CA ALA A 211 -0.15 -5.46 -20.14
C ALA A 211 0.47 -4.37 -19.24
N TYR A 212 1.02 -3.32 -19.83
CA TYR A 212 1.76 -2.29 -19.10
C TYR A 212 0.85 -1.47 -18.20
N SER A 213 -0.39 -1.20 -18.59
CA SER A 213 -1.39 -0.55 -17.75
C SER A 213 -1.82 -1.39 -16.53
N LEU A 214 -1.41 -2.65 -16.45
CA LEU A 214 -1.64 -3.53 -15.31
C LEU A 214 -0.45 -3.59 -14.34
N PHE A 215 0.73 -3.05 -14.69
CA PHE A 215 1.92 -3.16 -13.84
C PHE A 215 1.66 -2.71 -12.41
N GLY A 216 1.10 -1.53 -12.23
CA GLY A 216 0.79 -1.02 -10.90
C GLY A 216 -0.36 -1.74 -10.18
N ILE A 217 -1.30 -2.36 -10.92
CA ILE A 217 -2.39 -3.17 -10.36
C ILE A 217 -1.85 -4.46 -9.72
N PHE A 218 -0.75 -5.00 -10.27
CA PHE A 218 -0.07 -6.19 -9.77
C PHE A 218 1.21 -5.89 -9.00
N ASP A 219 1.58 -4.61 -8.89
CA ASP A 219 2.82 -4.14 -8.27
C ASP A 219 4.06 -4.82 -8.86
N VAL A 220 4.10 -4.95 -10.17
CA VAL A 220 5.22 -5.54 -10.93
C VAL A 220 5.95 -4.49 -11.73
N HIS A 221 7.24 -4.69 -11.91
CA HIS A 221 8.12 -3.86 -12.71
C HIS A 221 8.74 -4.72 -13.80
N LEU A 222 8.53 -4.33 -15.07
CA LEU A 222 9.05 -5.04 -16.23
C LEU A 222 9.63 -4.07 -17.25
N PRO A 223 10.63 -4.49 -18.04
CA PRO A 223 11.09 -3.74 -19.20
C PRO A 223 9.98 -3.56 -20.23
N LEU A 224 9.90 -2.37 -20.84
CA LEU A 224 9.02 -2.12 -21.96
C LEU A 224 9.67 -2.67 -23.24
N ILE A 225 8.96 -3.50 -23.96
CA ILE A 225 9.39 -4.08 -25.24
C ILE A 225 8.29 -3.83 -26.26
N TYR A 226 8.23 -2.60 -26.77
CA TYR A 226 7.29 -2.30 -27.85
C TYR A 226 7.67 -3.05 -29.13
N GLY A 227 6.68 -3.63 -29.79
CA GLY A 227 6.85 -4.51 -30.95
C GLY A 227 6.83 -6.00 -30.59
N GLU A 228 6.73 -6.37 -29.29
CA GLU A 228 6.56 -7.78 -28.90
C GLU A 228 5.12 -8.28 -29.11
N GLY A 229 4.14 -7.36 -29.20
CA GLY A 229 2.72 -7.62 -29.30
C GLY A 229 2.05 -7.91 -27.96
N LYS A 230 0.72 -7.80 -27.94
CA LYS A 230 -0.14 -7.92 -26.74
C LYS A 230 0.05 -9.25 -26.01
N GLU A 231 0.03 -10.34 -26.75
CA GLU A 231 0.07 -11.69 -26.18
C GLU A 231 1.34 -11.94 -25.39
N LYS A 232 2.51 -11.59 -25.97
CA LYS A 232 3.81 -11.76 -25.28
C LYS A 232 3.95 -10.85 -24.09
N ALA A 233 3.50 -9.59 -24.19
CA ALA A 233 3.51 -8.66 -23.06
C ALA A 233 2.68 -9.20 -21.88
N LEU A 234 1.47 -9.74 -22.15
CA LEU A 234 0.61 -10.37 -21.16
C LEU A 234 1.20 -11.68 -20.61
N GLU A 235 1.88 -12.47 -21.43
CA GLU A 235 2.56 -13.69 -21.00
C GLU A 235 3.68 -13.36 -20.00
N ARG A 236 4.57 -12.42 -20.32
CA ARG A 236 5.62 -11.93 -19.40
C ARG A 236 5.04 -11.42 -18.08
N LEU A 237 3.94 -10.69 -18.14
CA LEU A 237 3.23 -10.20 -16.95
C LEU A 237 2.72 -11.39 -16.11
N ARG A 238 2.06 -12.38 -16.72
CA ARG A 238 1.56 -13.58 -16.02
C ARG A 238 2.69 -14.41 -15.42
N GLU A 239 3.78 -14.61 -16.15
CA GLU A 239 4.95 -15.31 -15.62
C GLU A 239 5.54 -14.62 -14.40
N LYS A 240 5.62 -13.27 -14.43
CA LYS A 240 6.12 -12.49 -13.31
C LYS A 240 5.21 -12.63 -12.08
N ILE A 241 3.89 -12.50 -12.28
CA ILE A 241 2.89 -12.68 -11.22
C ILE A 241 2.95 -14.11 -10.67
N GLY A 242 3.02 -15.13 -11.53
CA GLY A 242 3.07 -16.53 -11.10
C GLY A 242 4.34 -16.87 -10.30
N LYS A 243 5.48 -16.29 -10.66
CA LYS A 243 6.73 -16.44 -9.90
C LYS A 243 6.63 -15.77 -8.53
N ASP A 244 6.04 -14.59 -8.46
CA ASP A 244 5.87 -13.87 -7.20
C ASP A 244 4.86 -14.60 -6.28
N ASP A 245 3.75 -15.09 -6.84
CA ASP A 245 2.75 -15.89 -6.12
C ASP A 245 3.35 -17.22 -5.61
N GLY A 246 4.17 -17.92 -6.41
CA GLY A 246 4.86 -19.15 -6.02
C GLY A 246 5.83 -18.92 -4.87
N CYS A 247 6.65 -17.87 -4.97
CA CYS A 247 7.57 -17.48 -3.91
C CYS A 247 6.84 -17.16 -2.59
N LEU A 248 5.75 -16.40 -2.68
CA LEU A 248 4.94 -16.03 -1.52
C LEU A 248 4.23 -17.23 -0.90
N ALA A 249 3.76 -18.17 -1.72
CA ALA A 249 3.14 -19.41 -1.25
C ALA A 249 4.14 -20.29 -0.48
N ASP A 250 5.38 -20.42 -0.99
CA ASP A 250 6.42 -21.20 -0.34
C ASP A 250 6.99 -20.51 0.92
N LEU A 251 7.00 -19.18 0.96
CA LEU A 251 7.38 -18.41 2.15
C LEU A 251 6.39 -18.62 3.30
N ARG A 252 5.11 -18.78 3.00
CA ARG A 252 4.03 -18.87 3.98
C ARG A 252 4.12 -20.16 4.80
N VAL A 253 4.23 -20.02 6.13
CA VAL A 253 4.05 -21.13 7.09
C VAL A 253 2.58 -21.24 7.47
N THR A 254 2.05 -20.15 8.04
CA THR A 254 0.62 -19.94 8.34
C THR A 254 0.24 -18.54 7.87
N ASP A 255 -1.03 -18.21 7.92
CA ASP A 255 -1.47 -16.83 7.76
C ASP A 255 -1.94 -16.31 9.11
N SER A 256 -1.11 -15.51 9.76
CA SER A 256 -1.39 -14.99 11.10
C SER A 256 -2.69 -14.18 11.18
N ARG A 257 -3.21 -13.68 10.04
CA ARG A 257 -4.53 -13.04 9.97
C ARG A 257 -5.66 -14.05 10.23
N HIS A 258 -5.49 -15.28 9.76
CA HIS A 258 -6.42 -16.38 10.04
C HIS A 258 -6.22 -16.93 11.45
N ASP A 259 -4.97 -16.99 11.92
CA ASP A 259 -4.66 -17.42 13.29
C ASP A 259 -5.30 -16.45 14.30
N LYS A 260 -5.19 -15.13 14.09
CA LYS A 260 -5.87 -14.11 14.91
C LYS A 260 -7.38 -14.39 15.00
N LYS A 261 -8.05 -14.56 13.85
CA LYS A 261 -9.49 -14.83 13.81
C LYS A 261 -9.86 -16.14 14.56
N ARG A 262 -9.05 -17.18 14.38
CA ARG A 262 -9.24 -18.48 15.08
C ARG A 262 -9.09 -18.31 16.60
N ILE A 263 -8.09 -17.56 17.03
CA ILE A 263 -7.84 -17.28 18.46
C ILE A 263 -9.02 -16.49 19.06
N GLU A 264 -9.47 -15.45 18.39
CA GLU A 264 -10.62 -14.64 18.84
C GLU A 264 -11.89 -15.48 18.93
N ALA A 265 -12.19 -16.29 17.93
CA ALA A 265 -13.36 -17.15 17.92
C ALA A 265 -13.31 -18.20 19.06
N ALA A 266 -12.12 -18.79 19.30
CA ALA A 266 -11.94 -19.76 20.38
C ALA A 266 -12.08 -19.16 21.79
N LYS A 267 -11.93 -17.83 21.92
CA LYS A 267 -12.06 -17.08 23.17
C LYS A 267 -13.40 -16.35 23.32
N GLY A 268 -14.39 -16.64 22.46
CA GLY A 268 -15.72 -16.02 22.53
C GLY A 268 -15.80 -14.63 21.90
N GLY A 269 -14.81 -14.23 21.11
CA GLY A 269 -14.71 -12.94 20.44
C GLY A 269 -13.81 -11.93 21.17
N LEU A 270 -13.56 -10.81 20.52
CA LEU A 270 -12.74 -9.73 21.05
C LEU A 270 -13.65 -8.65 21.65
N LEU A 271 -13.66 -8.53 22.97
CA LEU A 271 -14.42 -7.51 23.68
C LEU A 271 -13.58 -6.22 23.78
N LYS A 272 -14.16 -5.10 23.39
CA LYS A 272 -13.46 -3.80 23.40
C LYS A 272 -12.95 -3.44 24.80
N ASP A 273 -13.73 -3.67 25.82
CA ASP A 273 -13.42 -3.35 27.21
C ASP A 273 -12.23 -4.17 27.74
N SER A 274 -11.92 -5.31 27.12
CA SER A 274 -10.79 -6.16 27.53
C SER A 274 -9.42 -5.59 27.20
N TYR A 275 -9.32 -4.64 26.24
CA TYR A 275 -8.03 -4.09 25.81
C TYR A 275 -7.96 -2.55 25.75
N CYS A 276 -9.10 -1.83 25.77
CA CYS A 276 -9.11 -0.36 25.64
C CYS A 276 -8.24 0.36 26.67
N TRP A 277 -8.10 -0.19 27.85
CA TRP A 277 -7.30 0.39 28.94
C TRP A 277 -5.83 0.57 28.51
N VAL A 278 -5.28 -0.31 27.64
CA VAL A 278 -3.90 -0.20 27.20
C VAL A 278 -3.65 1.04 26.35
N LEU A 279 -4.65 1.51 25.61
CA LEU A 279 -4.54 2.67 24.73
C LEU A 279 -4.31 3.97 25.54
N SER A 280 -4.80 4.03 26.79
CA SER A 280 -4.57 5.13 27.72
C SER A 280 -3.36 4.90 28.66
N ASN A 281 -2.69 3.75 28.56
CA ASN A 281 -1.54 3.45 29.38
C ASN A 281 -0.31 4.26 28.95
N VAL A 282 0.39 4.87 29.92
CA VAL A 282 1.53 5.76 29.66
C VAL A 282 2.65 5.09 28.88
N GLN A 283 2.99 3.84 29.19
CA GLN A 283 4.06 3.10 28.50
C GLN A 283 3.67 2.81 27.04
N PHE A 284 2.40 2.48 26.79
CA PHE A 284 1.89 2.28 25.45
C PHE A 284 1.92 3.58 24.65
N GLN A 285 1.46 4.69 25.23
CA GLN A 285 1.48 6.00 24.56
C GLN A 285 2.90 6.48 24.27
N GLN A 286 3.83 6.33 25.23
CA GLN A 286 5.24 6.66 25.02
C GLN A 286 5.86 5.84 23.88
N TRP A 287 5.50 4.56 23.77
CA TRP A 287 5.93 3.73 22.64
C TRP A 287 5.22 4.12 21.34
N HIS A 288 3.89 4.35 21.37
CA HIS A 288 3.11 4.63 20.16
C HIS A 288 3.45 6.00 19.56
N ASP A 289 3.53 7.05 20.37
CA ASP A 289 3.72 8.43 19.93
C ASP A 289 5.18 8.87 19.96
N GLY A 290 6.01 8.25 20.81
CA GLY A 290 7.43 8.57 20.99
C GLY A 290 8.29 8.10 19.83
N HIS A 291 9.38 8.85 19.58
CA HIS A 291 10.39 8.49 18.58
C HIS A 291 11.51 7.62 19.15
N ASP A 292 11.73 7.67 20.46
CA ASP A 292 12.87 7.03 21.14
C ASP A 292 12.56 5.59 21.57
N GLN A 293 11.30 5.27 21.86
CA GLN A 293 10.90 3.94 22.30
C GLN A 293 10.36 3.13 21.13
N ARG A 294 11.11 2.14 20.68
CA ARG A 294 10.77 1.32 19.51
C ARG A 294 10.38 -0.11 19.83
N LEU A 295 10.58 -0.55 21.06
CA LEU A 295 10.20 -1.87 21.54
C LEU A 295 9.26 -1.74 22.74
N LEU A 296 8.05 -2.27 22.61
CA LEU A 296 7.12 -2.47 23.73
C LEU A 296 7.10 -3.95 24.13
N TRP A 297 7.53 -4.23 25.33
CA TRP A 297 7.46 -5.58 25.88
C TRP A 297 6.31 -5.71 26.87
N ILE A 298 5.33 -6.55 26.56
CA ILE A 298 4.17 -6.87 27.38
C ILE A 298 4.44 -8.18 28.11
N LYS A 299 4.68 -8.11 29.41
CA LYS A 299 4.96 -9.28 30.24
C LYS A 299 3.84 -9.58 31.21
N GLY A 300 3.69 -10.85 31.58
CA GLY A 300 2.70 -11.28 32.58
C GLY A 300 2.56 -12.79 32.62
N ASP A 301 2.01 -13.29 33.71
CA ASP A 301 1.80 -14.70 33.98
C ASP A 301 0.83 -15.38 32.97
N PRO A 302 0.81 -16.70 32.90
CA PRO A 302 -0.15 -17.44 32.08
C PRO A 302 -1.59 -17.04 32.43
N GLY A 303 -2.44 -16.97 31.40
CA GLY A 303 -3.87 -16.68 31.58
C GLY A 303 -4.23 -15.20 31.81
N LYS A 304 -3.26 -14.27 31.86
CA LYS A 304 -3.50 -12.83 32.04
C LYS A 304 -4.02 -12.09 30.78
N GLY A 305 -4.39 -12.80 29.73
CA GLY A 305 -5.04 -12.21 28.54
C GLY A 305 -4.11 -11.52 27.55
N LYS A 306 -2.77 -11.74 27.59
CA LYS A 306 -1.78 -11.10 26.70
C LYS A 306 -2.16 -11.21 25.22
N THR A 307 -2.53 -12.39 24.77
CA THR A 307 -2.91 -12.66 23.37
C THR A 307 -4.13 -11.84 22.95
N MET A 308 -5.19 -11.78 23.78
CA MET A 308 -6.39 -11.00 23.47
C MET A 308 -6.10 -9.49 23.51
N LEU A 309 -5.23 -9.06 24.41
CA LEU A 309 -4.74 -7.68 24.45
C LEU A 309 -4.01 -7.30 23.16
N LEU A 310 -3.12 -8.18 22.66
CA LEU A 310 -2.43 -7.97 21.39
C LEU A 310 -3.41 -8.01 20.19
N CYS A 311 -4.40 -8.89 20.18
CA CYS A 311 -5.45 -8.87 19.15
C CYS A 311 -6.16 -7.52 19.09
N GLY A 312 -6.47 -6.92 20.25
CA GLY A 312 -7.07 -5.58 20.33
C GLY A 312 -6.13 -4.48 19.84
N ILE A 313 -4.87 -4.51 20.25
CA ILE A 313 -3.84 -3.56 19.80
C ILE A 313 -3.68 -3.63 18.26
N ILE A 314 -3.63 -4.83 17.68
CA ILE A 314 -3.56 -5.05 16.23
C ILE A 314 -4.73 -4.36 15.51
N ASP A 315 -5.94 -4.49 16.02
CA ASP A 315 -7.12 -3.87 15.40
C ASP A 315 -7.11 -2.35 15.51
N GLU A 316 -6.64 -1.80 16.64
CA GLU A 316 -6.52 -0.34 16.78
C GLU A 316 -5.40 0.25 15.94
N LEU A 317 -4.23 -0.40 15.88
CA LEU A 317 -3.13 0.03 14.98
C LEU A 317 -3.57 0.00 13.52
N LYS A 318 -4.35 -1.00 13.10
CA LYS A 318 -4.89 -1.06 11.75
C LYS A 318 -5.83 0.10 11.42
N LYS A 319 -6.57 0.62 12.41
CA LYS A 319 -7.47 1.77 12.25
C LYS A 319 -6.71 3.10 12.26
N SER A 320 -5.77 3.26 13.22
CA SER A 320 -5.03 4.51 13.42
C SER A 320 -3.96 4.77 12.36
N THR A 321 -3.44 3.71 11.71
CA THR A 321 -2.36 3.81 10.73
C THR A 321 -2.73 3.09 9.42
N PRO A 322 -3.70 3.60 8.64
CA PRO A 322 -4.20 2.91 7.46
C PRO A 322 -3.15 2.75 6.35
N THR A 323 -2.12 3.58 6.32
CA THR A 323 -1.00 3.49 5.36
C THR A 323 0.21 2.72 5.90
N GLY A 324 0.24 2.39 7.19
CA GLY A 324 1.31 1.63 7.81
C GLY A 324 1.26 0.14 7.46
N LEU A 325 2.39 -0.54 7.66
CA LEU A 325 2.47 -2.00 7.57
C LEU A 325 2.30 -2.60 8.97
N LEU A 326 1.53 -3.65 9.05
CA LEU A 326 1.26 -4.34 10.30
C LEU A 326 1.54 -5.84 10.12
N SER A 327 2.67 -6.30 10.64
CA SER A 327 3.05 -7.71 10.57
C SER A 327 3.08 -8.32 11.96
N PHE A 328 2.43 -9.46 12.12
CA PHE A 328 2.29 -10.11 13.42
C PHE A 328 2.34 -11.63 13.32
N PHE A 329 2.76 -12.26 14.43
CA PHE A 329 2.87 -13.71 14.54
C PHE A 329 2.47 -14.18 15.94
N PHE A 330 1.82 -15.33 16.02
CA PHE A 330 1.40 -15.96 17.26
C PHE A 330 2.17 -17.28 17.43
N CYS A 331 3.10 -17.33 18.40
CA CYS A 331 3.80 -18.55 18.76
C CYS A 331 2.86 -19.49 19.52
N GLN A 332 3.03 -20.79 19.32
CA GLN A 332 2.28 -21.82 20.03
C GLN A 332 3.18 -23.03 20.27
N ALA A 333 3.59 -23.26 21.53
CA ALA A 333 4.56 -24.29 21.91
C ALA A 333 4.18 -25.71 21.46
N THR A 334 2.88 -25.99 21.40
CA THR A 334 2.34 -27.31 21.03
C THR A 334 2.30 -27.57 19.53
N ASP A 335 2.57 -26.57 18.69
CA ASP A 335 2.58 -26.71 17.22
C ASP A 335 3.96 -26.43 16.67
N SER A 336 4.66 -27.47 16.25
CA SER A 336 6.04 -27.39 15.73
C SER A 336 6.18 -26.50 14.47
N ARG A 337 5.07 -26.22 13.79
CA ARG A 337 5.08 -25.33 12.61
C ARG A 337 5.23 -23.86 12.99
N VAL A 338 4.89 -23.48 14.22
CA VAL A 338 4.82 -22.07 14.67
C VAL A 338 5.56 -21.79 15.99
N ASN A 339 6.30 -22.79 16.53
CA ASN A 339 7.05 -22.68 17.79
C ASN A 339 8.55 -22.46 17.60
N ASN A 340 8.99 -21.92 16.48
CA ASN A 340 10.40 -21.72 16.16
C ASN A 340 10.67 -20.37 15.49
N ALA A 341 11.87 -19.85 15.69
CA ALA A 341 12.29 -18.53 15.20
C ALA A 341 12.18 -18.39 13.68
N THR A 342 12.50 -19.45 12.94
CA THR A 342 12.38 -19.50 11.48
C THR A 342 10.93 -19.28 11.02
N ALA A 343 9.97 -19.92 11.66
CA ALA A 343 8.56 -19.77 11.36
C ALA A 343 8.05 -18.35 11.67
N VAL A 344 8.49 -17.76 12.79
CA VAL A 344 8.20 -16.37 13.16
C VAL A 344 8.67 -15.43 12.04
N LEU A 345 9.92 -15.56 11.64
CA LEU A 345 10.51 -14.65 10.65
C LEU A 345 9.88 -14.80 9.27
N ARG A 346 9.59 -16.03 8.83
CA ARG A 346 8.83 -16.31 7.60
C ARG A 346 7.45 -15.68 7.65
N GLY A 347 6.73 -15.82 8.78
CA GLY A 347 5.40 -15.24 8.96
C GLY A 347 5.41 -13.71 8.91
N LEU A 348 6.39 -13.08 9.55
CA LEU A 348 6.56 -11.62 9.51
C LEU A 348 6.87 -11.13 8.10
N ILE A 349 7.83 -11.75 7.40
CA ILE A 349 8.17 -11.41 6.01
C ILE A 349 6.95 -11.60 5.10
N TYR A 350 6.23 -12.72 5.24
CA TYR A 350 5.02 -13.01 4.47
C TYR A 350 3.97 -11.90 4.59
N LEU A 351 3.68 -11.43 5.80
CA LEU A 351 2.70 -10.37 6.00
C LEU A 351 3.19 -9.02 5.47
N LEU A 352 4.48 -8.69 5.59
CA LEU A 352 5.06 -7.47 5.02
C LEU A 352 4.94 -7.46 3.50
N VAL A 353 5.37 -8.54 2.84
CA VAL A 353 5.29 -8.67 1.38
C VAL A 353 3.83 -8.68 0.91
N SER A 354 2.92 -9.34 1.63
CA SER A 354 1.48 -9.35 1.28
C SER A 354 0.85 -7.96 1.30
N GLN A 355 1.35 -7.02 2.12
CA GLN A 355 0.83 -5.65 2.25
C GLN A 355 1.58 -4.64 1.37
N GLN A 356 2.85 -4.91 1.07
CA GLN A 356 3.70 -4.12 0.17
C GLN A 356 4.43 -5.07 -0.79
N PRO A 357 3.78 -5.49 -1.89
CA PRO A 357 4.29 -6.50 -2.82
C PRO A 357 5.65 -6.19 -3.43
N ALA A 358 6.04 -4.91 -3.56
CA ALA A 358 7.38 -4.54 -4.04
C ALA A 358 8.52 -5.16 -3.21
N LEU A 359 8.27 -5.44 -1.92
CA LEU A 359 9.25 -6.07 -1.02
C LEU A 359 9.57 -7.53 -1.41
N ILE A 360 8.77 -8.17 -2.28
CA ILE A 360 9.03 -9.53 -2.76
C ILE A 360 10.41 -9.64 -3.45
N SER A 361 10.90 -8.55 -4.01
CA SER A 361 12.20 -8.49 -4.68
C SER A 361 13.37 -8.92 -3.77
N HIS A 362 13.29 -8.59 -2.48
CA HIS A 362 14.30 -8.99 -1.49
C HIS A 362 14.29 -10.52 -1.24
N VAL A 363 13.10 -11.14 -1.25
CA VAL A 363 12.96 -12.60 -1.11
C VAL A 363 13.41 -13.29 -2.39
N ARG A 364 12.97 -12.80 -3.56
CA ARG A 364 13.23 -13.40 -4.86
C ARG A 364 14.71 -13.43 -5.23
N ARG A 365 15.48 -12.45 -4.79
CA ARG A 365 16.93 -12.42 -5.03
C ARG A 365 17.62 -13.75 -4.68
N LEU A 366 17.16 -14.41 -3.64
CA LEU A 366 17.69 -15.71 -3.19
C LEU A 366 16.79 -16.88 -3.61
N TYR A 367 15.48 -16.69 -3.58
CA TYR A 367 14.50 -17.71 -3.95
C TYR A 367 14.58 -18.14 -5.42
N ASP A 368 14.83 -17.22 -6.36
CA ASP A 368 14.90 -17.54 -7.81
C ASP A 368 16.01 -18.56 -8.15
N HIS A 369 17.03 -18.69 -7.30
CA HIS A 369 18.11 -19.67 -7.46
C HIS A 369 17.83 -21.00 -6.77
N ALA A 370 17.26 -20.98 -5.57
CA ALA A 370 17.08 -22.16 -4.72
C ALA A 370 15.66 -22.74 -4.71
N GLY A 371 14.66 -21.94 -5.11
CA GLY A 371 13.26 -22.30 -5.05
C GLY A 371 12.82 -22.62 -3.62
N LYS A 372 11.84 -23.49 -3.47
CA LYS A 372 11.31 -23.94 -2.17
C LYS A 372 12.38 -24.51 -1.24
N LYS A 373 13.45 -25.11 -1.79
CA LYS A 373 14.56 -25.69 -1.01
C LYS A 373 15.26 -24.67 -0.13
N MET A 374 15.21 -23.38 -0.48
CA MET A 374 15.73 -22.31 0.37
C MET A 374 15.15 -22.35 1.79
N PHE A 375 13.88 -22.71 1.93
CA PHE A 375 13.18 -22.77 3.22
C PHE A 375 13.38 -24.11 3.97
N GLU A 376 14.03 -25.08 3.34
CA GLU A 376 14.34 -26.40 3.88
C GLU A 376 15.84 -26.53 4.20
N ASP A 377 16.66 -25.52 3.87
CA ASP A 377 18.10 -25.49 4.08
C ASP A 377 18.45 -25.35 5.56
N PRO A 378 19.51 -26.04 6.07
CA PRO A 378 19.96 -25.86 7.45
C PRO A 378 20.33 -24.43 7.82
N ASN A 379 20.75 -23.62 6.84
CA ASN A 379 21.11 -22.21 7.01
C ASN A 379 19.93 -21.25 6.80
N VAL A 380 18.70 -21.73 6.74
CA VAL A 380 17.50 -20.93 6.46
C VAL A 380 17.36 -19.73 7.38
N TRP A 381 17.76 -19.84 8.65
CA TRP A 381 17.73 -18.74 9.60
C TRP A 381 18.60 -17.56 9.13
N VAL A 382 19.84 -17.82 8.73
CA VAL A 382 20.77 -16.79 8.24
C VAL A 382 20.22 -16.10 6.99
N VAL A 383 19.70 -16.88 6.05
CA VAL A 383 19.08 -16.39 4.81
C VAL A 383 17.88 -15.50 5.10
N LEU A 384 17.00 -15.92 6.01
CA LEU A 384 15.83 -15.13 6.40
C LEU A 384 16.20 -13.84 7.14
N CYS A 385 17.23 -13.86 7.98
CA CYS A 385 17.77 -12.66 8.62
C CYS A 385 18.31 -11.66 7.59
N GLU A 386 19.01 -12.13 6.55
CA GLU A 386 19.49 -11.30 5.44
C GLU A 386 18.31 -10.66 4.69
N ILE A 387 17.30 -11.45 4.32
CA ILE A 387 16.11 -10.98 3.64
C ILE A 387 15.37 -9.95 4.50
N PHE A 388 15.13 -10.28 5.77
CA PHE A 388 14.40 -9.42 6.69
C PHE A 388 15.11 -8.09 6.89
N THR A 389 16.43 -8.12 7.14
CA THR A 389 17.24 -6.90 7.28
C THR A 389 17.21 -6.05 6.01
N SER A 390 17.30 -6.68 4.83
CA SER A 390 17.19 -5.98 3.55
C SER A 390 15.81 -5.31 3.37
N ILE A 391 14.73 -5.97 3.80
CA ILE A 391 13.37 -5.40 3.80
C ILE A 391 13.29 -4.20 4.75
N LEU A 392 13.84 -4.33 5.97
CA LEU A 392 13.79 -3.25 6.97
C LEU A 392 14.64 -2.03 6.58
N GLN A 393 15.60 -2.19 5.67
CA GLN A 393 16.45 -1.13 5.12
C GLN A 393 15.94 -0.59 3.78
N ASP A 394 14.82 -1.10 3.25
CA ASP A 394 14.26 -0.63 1.98
C ASP A 394 13.84 0.85 2.10
N PRO A 395 14.34 1.75 1.21
CA PRO A 395 13.99 3.16 1.26
C PRO A 395 12.49 3.45 1.06
N GLY A 396 11.78 2.52 0.44
CA GLY A 396 10.33 2.60 0.22
C GLY A 396 9.51 1.98 1.35
N LEU A 397 10.15 1.46 2.42
CA LEU A 397 9.43 0.84 3.53
C LEU A 397 8.59 1.89 4.27
N ARG A 398 7.31 1.62 4.37
CA ARG A 398 6.38 2.47 5.14
C ARG A 398 6.56 2.24 6.64
N MET A 399 5.96 3.12 7.47
CA MET A 399 5.87 2.90 8.93
C MET A 399 5.39 1.48 9.22
N THR A 400 6.18 0.72 9.99
CA THR A 400 5.99 -0.72 10.16
C THR A 400 5.88 -1.09 11.63
N TYR A 401 4.82 -1.81 11.97
CA TYR A 401 4.62 -2.43 13.28
C TYR A 401 4.86 -3.93 13.16
N LEU A 402 5.76 -4.45 13.99
CA LEU A 402 6.13 -5.85 14.07
C LEU A 402 5.70 -6.40 15.43
N ILE A 403 4.85 -7.43 15.45
CA ILE A 403 4.23 -7.92 16.69
C ILE A 403 4.45 -9.43 16.81
N ILE A 404 4.98 -9.88 17.94
CA ILE A 404 5.12 -11.31 18.26
C ILE A 404 4.42 -11.61 19.57
N ASP A 405 3.44 -12.50 19.51
CA ASP A 405 2.77 -13.01 20.72
C ASP A 405 3.46 -14.28 21.23
N ALA A 406 3.53 -14.39 22.56
CA ALA A 406 4.01 -15.55 23.29
C ALA A 406 5.43 -15.99 22.89
N LEU A 407 6.42 -15.08 22.96
CA LEU A 407 7.83 -15.39 22.70
C LEU A 407 8.35 -16.57 23.50
N ASP A 408 7.88 -16.75 24.74
CA ASP A 408 8.19 -17.90 25.60
C ASP A 408 7.70 -19.24 25.03
N GLU A 409 6.84 -19.21 24.04
CA GLU A 409 6.36 -20.41 23.33
C GLU A 409 7.17 -20.70 22.04
N CYS A 410 8.17 -19.88 21.72
CA CYS A 410 9.17 -20.17 20.70
C CYS A 410 10.24 -21.09 21.28
N VAL A 411 10.17 -22.38 20.96
CA VAL A 411 11.01 -23.42 21.59
C VAL A 411 12.39 -23.52 20.93
N THR A 412 12.46 -23.28 19.62
CA THR A 412 13.69 -23.43 18.83
C THR A 412 14.22 -22.06 18.42
N ASP A 413 15.52 -21.81 18.65
CA ASP A 413 16.26 -20.61 18.26
C ASP A 413 15.73 -19.29 18.82
N LEU A 414 15.09 -19.33 20.02
CA LEU A 414 14.59 -18.14 20.70
C LEU A 414 15.70 -17.10 20.98
N PRO A 415 16.93 -17.46 21.45
CA PRO A 415 17.99 -16.48 21.68
C PRO A 415 18.33 -15.68 20.42
N GLN A 416 18.44 -16.33 19.27
CA GLN A 416 18.73 -15.66 17.99
C GLN A 416 17.59 -14.71 17.59
N LEU A 417 16.34 -15.10 17.83
CA LEU A 417 15.18 -14.24 17.56
C LEU A 417 15.18 -13.01 18.46
N LEU A 418 15.50 -13.15 19.74
CA LEU A 418 15.59 -12.04 20.70
C LEU A 418 16.73 -11.06 20.32
N GLU A 419 17.88 -11.60 19.90
CA GLU A 419 18.99 -10.79 19.38
C GLU A 419 18.56 -9.98 18.16
N LEU A 420 17.89 -10.59 17.19
CA LEU A 420 17.39 -9.90 15.99
C LEU A 420 16.39 -8.79 16.35
N ILE A 421 15.44 -9.04 17.27
CA ILE A 421 14.49 -8.03 17.75
C ILE A 421 15.24 -6.86 18.40
N THR A 422 16.21 -7.14 19.24
CA THR A 422 17.01 -6.13 19.94
C THR A 422 17.80 -5.27 18.96
N GLN A 423 18.53 -5.89 18.03
CA GLN A 423 19.32 -5.19 17.01
C GLN A 423 18.44 -4.31 16.10
N THR A 424 17.32 -4.84 15.61
CA THR A 424 16.43 -4.11 14.70
C THR A 424 15.62 -3.02 15.40
N SER A 425 15.37 -3.13 16.71
CA SER A 425 14.72 -2.07 17.50
C SER A 425 15.61 -0.85 17.72
N CYS A 426 16.93 -0.98 17.59
CA CYS A 426 17.90 0.10 17.78
C CYS A 426 18.18 0.92 16.50
N THR A 427 17.68 0.49 15.33
CA THR A 427 17.93 1.18 14.05
C THR A 427 17.04 2.41 13.88
N SER A 428 17.51 3.42 13.12
CA SER A 428 16.74 4.66 12.83
C SER A 428 15.61 4.47 11.81
N SER A 429 15.20 3.26 11.53
CA SER A 429 14.17 2.87 10.56
C SER A 429 12.75 3.15 11.09
N PRO A 430 11.73 3.31 10.24
CA PRO A 430 10.33 3.52 10.63
C PRO A 430 9.67 2.24 11.16
N ILE A 431 10.32 1.59 12.16
CA ILE A 431 9.90 0.29 12.69
C ILE A 431 9.61 0.41 14.17
N LYS A 432 8.52 -0.22 14.62
CA LYS A 432 8.17 -0.39 16.01
C LYS A 432 7.82 -1.85 16.32
N TRP A 433 8.36 -2.36 17.41
CA TRP A 433 8.12 -3.71 17.87
C TRP A 433 7.15 -3.76 19.06
N ILE A 434 6.28 -4.77 19.06
CA ILE A 434 5.57 -5.23 20.25
C ILE A 434 5.86 -6.71 20.43
N VAL A 435 6.24 -7.10 21.62
CA VAL A 435 6.42 -8.52 21.96
C VAL A 435 5.70 -8.84 23.24
N SER A 436 5.15 -10.06 23.36
CA SER A 436 4.60 -10.57 24.60
C SER A 436 5.31 -11.82 25.05
N SER A 437 5.44 -11.99 26.37
CA SER A 437 5.97 -13.23 26.98
C SER A 437 5.50 -13.42 28.43
N ARG A 438 5.76 -14.60 28.96
CA ARG A 438 5.78 -14.82 30.42
C ARG A 438 6.99 -14.12 31.04
N ASN A 439 7.01 -14.08 32.37
CA ASN A 439 8.11 -13.52 33.18
C ASN A 439 9.29 -14.51 33.24
N TRP A 440 9.98 -14.76 32.14
CA TRP A 440 11.16 -15.64 32.11
C TRP A 440 12.43 -14.80 32.21
N PRO A 441 13.35 -15.14 33.13
CA PRO A 441 14.60 -14.41 33.37
C PRO A 441 15.44 -14.27 32.11
N ASP A 442 15.57 -15.31 31.29
CA ASP A 442 16.38 -15.32 30.08
C ASP A 442 15.84 -14.33 29.02
N ILE A 443 14.52 -14.21 28.91
CA ILE A 443 13.89 -13.20 27.99
C ILE A 443 14.08 -11.81 28.57
N GLU A 444 13.96 -11.65 29.90
CA GLU A 444 14.16 -10.38 30.58
C GLU A 444 15.58 -9.86 30.37
N GLU A 445 16.59 -10.69 30.61
CA GLU A 445 18.01 -10.33 30.47
C GLU A 445 18.34 -9.89 29.04
N GLN A 446 17.92 -10.65 28.03
CA GLN A 446 18.20 -10.33 26.63
C GLN A 446 17.45 -9.09 26.13
N LEU A 447 16.19 -8.93 26.51
CA LEU A 447 15.44 -7.71 26.15
C LEU A 447 15.90 -6.50 26.97
N GLU A 448 16.54 -6.67 28.15
CA GLU A 448 17.14 -5.58 28.91
C GLU A 448 18.34 -4.93 28.24
N ALA A 449 19.00 -5.62 27.35
CA ALA A 449 20.05 -5.07 26.51
C ALA A 449 19.53 -4.04 25.47
N ALA A 450 18.23 -4.03 25.15
CA ALA A 450 17.63 -3.04 24.27
C ALA A 450 17.54 -1.68 24.97
N THR A 451 18.28 -0.69 24.47
CA THR A 451 18.42 0.65 25.08
C THR A 451 17.18 1.53 24.98
N GLN A 452 16.21 1.19 24.12
CA GLN A 452 15.03 2.01 23.80
C GLN A 452 13.73 1.19 23.93
N LYS A 453 13.43 0.68 25.13
CA LYS A 453 12.24 -0.13 25.38
C LYS A 453 11.24 0.51 26.32
N ALA A 454 9.96 0.30 26.04
CA ALA A 454 8.86 0.46 27.01
C ALA A 454 8.48 -0.93 27.55
N ARG A 455 8.19 -1.02 28.83
CA ARG A 455 7.81 -2.27 29.51
C ARG A 455 6.42 -2.13 30.12
N LEU A 456 5.49 -2.96 29.69
CA LEU A 456 4.16 -3.07 30.27
C LEU A 456 4.04 -4.38 31.05
N SER A 457 4.00 -4.30 32.36
CA SER A 457 3.75 -5.46 33.23
C SER A 457 2.27 -5.57 33.54
N LEU A 458 1.67 -6.72 33.22
CA LEU A 458 0.25 -6.94 33.49
C LEU A 458 -0.04 -7.13 34.99
N GLU A 459 0.93 -7.63 35.76
CA GLU A 459 0.78 -7.75 37.22
C GLU A 459 0.63 -6.38 37.90
N LEU A 460 1.36 -5.39 37.42
CA LEU A 460 1.31 -4.02 37.95
C LEU A 460 0.05 -3.24 37.54
N ASN A 461 -0.72 -3.77 36.57
CA ASN A 461 -1.96 -3.20 36.07
C ASN A 461 -3.18 -4.07 36.46
N ALA A 462 -3.11 -4.78 37.58
CA ALA A 462 -4.11 -5.78 38.00
C ALA A 462 -5.55 -5.22 38.13
N GLU A 463 -5.73 -3.95 38.54
CA GLU A 463 -7.06 -3.32 38.62
C GLU A 463 -7.70 -3.14 37.24
N SER A 464 -6.93 -2.64 36.25
CA SER A 464 -7.42 -2.49 34.87
C SER A 464 -7.74 -3.84 34.23
N ILE A 465 -6.93 -4.87 34.56
CA ILE A 465 -7.14 -6.24 34.07
C ILE A 465 -8.33 -6.89 34.76
N SER A 466 -8.53 -6.66 36.05
CA SER A 466 -9.69 -7.19 36.80
C SER A 466 -11.01 -6.68 36.22
N THR A 467 -11.06 -5.41 35.85
CA THR A 467 -12.22 -4.83 35.15
C THR A 467 -12.44 -5.48 33.78
N ALA A 468 -11.36 -5.67 33.01
CA ALA A 468 -11.40 -6.33 31.71
C ALA A 468 -11.82 -7.82 31.79
N VAL A 469 -11.35 -8.55 32.80
CA VAL A 469 -11.72 -9.95 33.03
C VAL A 469 -13.18 -10.07 33.47
N ASN A 470 -13.66 -9.15 34.32
CA ASN A 470 -15.05 -9.15 34.75
C ASN A 470 -16.01 -8.89 33.57
N ALA A 471 -15.62 -8.04 32.61
CA ALA A 471 -16.37 -7.82 31.36
C ALA A 471 -16.41 -9.08 30.46
N PHE A 472 -15.48 -10.03 30.66
CA PHE A 472 -15.41 -11.28 29.90
C PHE A 472 -16.23 -12.42 30.54
N ILE A 473 -16.53 -12.31 31.84
CA ILE A 473 -17.27 -13.33 32.61
C ILE A 473 -18.79 -13.06 32.60
N GLN A 474 -19.20 -11.84 32.34
CA GLN A 474 -20.60 -11.45 32.11
C GLN A 474 -21.06 -11.77 30.69
#